data_579a919a56c77620c740cc9cb7da12bc
#
_entry.id   579a919a56c77620c740cc9cb7da12bc
#
_cell.length_a   1.000
_cell.length_b   1.000
_cell.length_c   1.000
_cell.angle_alpha   90.00
_cell.angle_beta   90.00
_cell.angle_gamma   90.00
#
_symmetry.space_group_name_H-M   'P 1'
#
loop_
_entity.id
_entity.type
_entity.pdbx_description
1 polymer ?
#
loop_
_entity_poly.entity_id
_entity_poly.type
_entity_poly.pdbx_seq_one_letter_code
_entity_poly.pdbx_strand_id
1 'polypeptide(L)'
;EVLTASEAVYNGCQEQPVDVDVSLPDYCPDIQKILKCQVCPAISSCSASGDHLEVEGTYTVRVFYLDSGGMVVRSYEMEDSFLSTISLKRTVENPRIYAYLKMEYVNCRATSPRRLDIHGAFSICARVYGACNVEAVSSMNEESVEELPQNLQYTTGSGCFRQPFTLEDNLEL
;
A
#
# COMPACT_ATOMS: atom_id res chain seq x y z
N GLU A 1 -1.11 9.49 38.00
CA GLU A 1 0.02 8.90 37.23
C GLU A 1 -0.24 9.07 35.74
N VAL A 2 0.81 9.40 34.98
CA VAL A 2 0.72 9.52 33.52
C VAL A 2 1.37 8.27 32.89
N LEU A 3 0.59 7.56 32.09
CA LEU A 3 1.01 6.35 31.38
C LEU A 3 1.19 6.68 29.91
N THR A 4 2.28 6.19 29.28
CA THR A 4 2.48 6.32 27.84
C THR A 4 1.99 5.06 27.14
N ALA A 5 0.97 5.20 26.35
CA ALA A 5 0.37 4.14 25.55
C ALA A 5 0.59 4.37 24.04
N SER A 6 0.27 3.38 23.22
CA SER A 6 0.30 3.48 21.76
C SER A 6 -1.14 3.54 21.23
N GLU A 7 -1.44 4.57 20.45
CA GLU A 7 -2.74 4.80 19.82
C GLU A 7 -2.65 4.70 18.31
N ALA A 8 -3.65 4.09 17.68
CA ALA A 8 -3.79 4.10 16.23
C ALA A 8 -4.38 5.44 15.77
N VAL A 9 -3.56 6.27 15.14
CA VAL A 9 -3.97 7.56 14.57
C VAL A 9 -4.52 7.44 13.15
N TYR A 10 -4.21 6.34 12.49
CA TYR A 10 -4.81 5.94 11.22
C TYR A 10 -4.84 4.42 11.09
N ASN A 11 -5.92 3.90 10.54
CA ASN A 11 -6.06 2.51 10.13
C ASN A 11 -7.09 2.44 9.01
N GLY A 12 -6.64 2.25 7.78
CA GLY A 12 -7.51 2.26 6.62
C GLY A 12 -6.78 2.01 5.32
N CYS A 13 -7.54 2.05 4.23
CA CYS A 13 -7.03 1.94 2.88
C CYS A 13 -7.57 3.12 2.04
N GLN A 14 -6.75 3.61 1.13
CA GLN A 14 -7.09 4.62 0.14
C GLN A 14 -6.85 4.04 -1.25
N GLU A 15 -7.83 4.17 -2.13
CA GLU A 15 -7.72 3.73 -3.51
C GLU A 15 -6.85 4.68 -4.33
N GLN A 16 -5.95 4.11 -5.10
CA GLN A 16 -5.11 4.79 -6.08
C GLN A 16 -5.49 4.29 -7.47
N PRO A 17 -6.03 5.15 -8.33
CA PRO A 17 -6.37 4.77 -9.69
C PRO A 17 -5.13 4.57 -10.55
N VAL A 18 -5.24 3.67 -11.50
CA VAL A 18 -4.31 3.46 -12.62
C VAL A 18 -5.07 3.74 -13.90
N ASP A 19 -4.68 4.78 -14.61
CA ASP A 19 -5.31 5.22 -15.85
C ASP A 19 -4.22 5.60 -16.85
N VAL A 20 -3.95 4.70 -17.79
CA VAL A 20 -2.77 4.79 -18.65
C VAL A 20 -3.13 4.47 -20.10
N ASP A 21 -2.84 5.43 -20.98
CA ASP A 21 -2.83 5.24 -22.42
C ASP A 21 -1.41 4.90 -22.90
N VAL A 22 -1.25 3.72 -23.46
CA VAL A 22 0.06 3.23 -23.96
C VAL A 22 0.04 3.19 -25.47
N SER A 23 1.08 3.79 -26.08
CA SER A 23 1.42 3.58 -27.48
C SER A 23 2.66 2.67 -27.55
N LEU A 24 2.53 1.51 -28.19
CA LEU A 24 3.66 0.61 -28.37
C LEU A 24 4.77 1.27 -29.20
N PRO A 25 6.04 1.18 -28.79
CA PRO A 25 7.17 1.64 -29.57
C PRO A 25 7.28 0.91 -30.91
N ASP A 26 7.93 1.53 -31.90
CA ASP A 26 8.01 1.03 -33.28
C ASP A 26 8.70 -0.34 -33.38
N TYR A 27 9.55 -0.70 -32.44
CA TYR A 27 10.20 -2.02 -32.39
C TYR A 27 9.29 -3.14 -31.87
N CYS A 28 8.14 -2.81 -31.28
CA CYS A 28 7.16 -3.79 -30.85
C CYS A 28 6.25 -4.16 -32.03
N PRO A 29 5.97 -5.46 -32.27
CA PRO A 29 5.02 -5.86 -33.27
C PRO A 29 3.58 -5.49 -32.85
N ASP A 30 2.73 -5.39 -33.87
CA ASP A 30 1.30 -5.06 -33.66
C ASP A 30 0.58 -6.12 -32.84
N ILE A 31 -0.36 -5.68 -32.02
CA ILE A 31 -1.17 -6.52 -31.15
C ILE A 31 -2.27 -7.18 -31.96
N GLN A 32 -2.33 -8.51 -31.95
CA GLN A 32 -3.49 -9.25 -32.40
C GLN A 32 -4.50 -9.47 -31.28
N LYS A 33 -4.02 -9.89 -30.10
CA LYS A 33 -4.86 -10.22 -28.95
C LYS A 33 -4.11 -10.00 -27.64
N ILE A 34 -4.72 -9.32 -26.68
CA ILE A 34 -4.23 -9.23 -25.32
C ILE A 34 -4.52 -10.55 -24.60
N LEU A 35 -3.49 -11.12 -23.96
CA LEU A 35 -3.59 -12.35 -23.18
C LEU A 35 -3.75 -12.04 -21.69
N LYS A 36 -2.93 -11.10 -21.17
CA LYS A 36 -2.93 -10.74 -19.77
C LYS A 36 -2.38 -9.33 -19.58
N CYS A 37 -2.95 -8.60 -18.64
CA CYS A 37 -2.41 -7.36 -18.12
C CYS A 37 -2.22 -7.51 -16.61
N GLN A 38 -1.09 -7.03 -16.10
CA GLN A 38 -0.77 -7.01 -14.68
C GLN A 38 -0.29 -5.61 -14.29
N VAL A 39 -0.66 -5.19 -13.11
CA VAL A 39 -0.12 -3.99 -12.46
C VAL A 39 0.52 -4.43 -11.14
N CYS A 40 1.79 -4.11 -10.98
CA CYS A 40 2.59 -4.47 -9.81
C CYS A 40 3.06 -3.20 -9.10
N PRO A 41 2.29 -2.69 -8.13
CA PRO A 41 2.67 -1.52 -7.38
C PRO A 41 3.69 -1.86 -6.28
N ALA A 42 4.61 -0.92 -6.01
CA ALA A 42 5.62 -1.02 -4.97
C ALA A 42 5.79 0.30 -4.22
N ILE A 43 5.91 0.26 -2.91
CA ILE A 43 6.21 1.45 -2.08
C ILE A 43 7.71 1.70 -2.09
N SER A 44 8.11 2.92 -2.43
CA SER A 44 9.49 3.39 -2.37
C SER A 44 9.78 4.10 -1.05
N SER A 45 8.86 4.94 -0.59
CA SER A 45 8.99 5.64 0.68
C SER A 45 7.63 5.80 1.38
N CYS A 46 7.68 5.94 2.70
CA CYS A 46 6.50 6.17 3.50
C CYS A 46 6.89 7.01 4.72
N SER A 47 6.37 8.22 4.82
CA SER A 47 6.72 9.17 5.88
C SER A 47 5.48 9.91 6.38
N ALA A 48 5.48 10.27 7.66
CA ALA A 48 4.45 11.14 8.23
C ALA A 48 5.03 12.52 8.54
N SER A 49 4.34 13.55 8.09
CA SER A 49 4.67 14.94 8.33
C SER A 49 3.43 15.71 8.77
N GLY A 50 3.48 16.27 9.98
CA GLY A 50 2.32 16.93 10.57
C GLY A 50 1.16 15.96 10.79
N ASP A 51 0.02 16.25 10.21
CA ASP A 51 -1.20 15.45 10.24
C ASP A 51 -1.44 14.65 8.94
N HIS A 52 -0.38 14.44 8.15
CA HIS A 52 -0.45 13.71 6.89
C HIS A 52 0.56 12.57 6.83
N LEU A 53 0.15 11.47 6.22
CA LEU A 53 1.00 10.36 5.80
C LEU A 53 1.20 10.48 4.29
N GLU A 54 2.45 10.57 3.86
CA GLU A 54 2.84 10.54 2.45
C GLU A 54 3.37 9.15 2.09
N VAL A 55 2.83 8.58 1.04
CA VAL A 55 3.24 7.28 0.50
C VAL A 55 3.62 7.48 -0.95
N GLU A 56 4.89 7.26 -1.24
CA GLU A 56 5.45 7.32 -2.59
C GLU A 56 5.79 5.93 -3.09
N GLY A 57 5.65 5.74 -4.38
CA GLY A 57 6.02 4.48 -5.00
C GLY A 57 5.96 4.50 -6.50
N THR A 58 6.17 3.34 -7.08
CA THR A 58 6.02 3.08 -8.51
C THR A 58 5.04 1.95 -8.75
N TYR A 59 4.51 1.87 -9.95
CA TYR A 59 3.80 0.68 -10.41
C TYR A 59 4.26 0.31 -11.81
N THR A 60 4.54 -0.99 -11.99
CA THR A 60 4.89 -1.56 -13.28
C THR A 60 3.64 -2.13 -13.92
N VAL A 61 3.31 -1.68 -15.12
CA VAL A 61 2.28 -2.27 -15.97
C VAL A 61 2.96 -3.24 -16.93
N ARG A 62 2.52 -4.50 -16.92
CA ARG A 62 3.02 -5.54 -17.83
C ARG A 62 1.89 -6.13 -18.63
N VAL A 63 1.99 -6.06 -19.96
CA VAL A 63 1.01 -6.60 -20.89
C VAL A 63 1.61 -7.74 -21.69
N PHE A 64 0.94 -8.88 -21.69
CA PHE A 64 1.24 -10.03 -22.55
C PHE A 64 0.24 -10.09 -23.67
N TYR A 65 0.72 -10.20 -24.90
CA TYR A 65 -0.14 -10.23 -26.09
C TYR A 65 0.40 -11.17 -27.17
N LEU A 66 -0.48 -11.61 -28.05
CA LEU A 66 -0.10 -12.26 -29.30
C LEU A 66 0.21 -11.18 -30.34
N ASP A 67 1.30 -11.35 -31.05
CA ASP A 67 1.66 -10.48 -32.17
C ASP A 67 0.71 -10.70 -33.40
N SER A 68 0.81 -9.82 -34.37
CA SER A 68 -0.05 -9.87 -35.58
C SER A 68 0.07 -11.16 -36.39
N GLY A 69 1.15 -11.93 -36.22
CA GLY A 69 1.31 -13.28 -36.76
C GLY A 69 0.51 -14.35 -36.00
N GLY A 70 0.03 -14.04 -34.79
CA GLY A 70 -0.81 -14.90 -33.96
C GLY A 70 -0.11 -16.12 -33.38
N MET A 71 1.21 -16.20 -33.46
CA MET A 71 1.99 -17.36 -33.03
C MET A 71 2.94 -17.08 -31.89
N VAL A 72 3.34 -15.81 -31.69
CA VAL A 72 4.37 -15.46 -30.70
C VAL A 72 3.78 -14.60 -29.60
N VAL A 73 4.00 -15.04 -28.38
CA VAL A 73 3.67 -14.24 -27.18
C VAL A 73 4.73 -13.18 -26.99
N ARG A 74 4.31 -11.95 -26.90
CA ARG A 74 5.14 -10.78 -26.60
C ARG A 74 4.77 -10.19 -25.25
N SER A 75 5.71 -9.47 -24.66
CA SER A 75 5.47 -8.67 -23.48
C SER A 75 5.91 -7.24 -23.70
N TYR A 76 5.17 -6.32 -23.11
CA TYR A 76 5.53 -4.92 -23.01
C TYR A 76 5.40 -4.48 -21.55
N GLU A 77 6.37 -3.72 -21.07
CA GLU A 77 6.40 -3.18 -19.72
C GLU A 77 6.58 -1.69 -19.74
N MET A 78 5.92 -1.02 -18.82
CA MET A 78 6.15 0.38 -18.50
C MET A 78 6.06 0.58 -16.99
N GLU A 79 6.77 1.59 -16.50
CA GLU A 79 6.72 2.00 -15.11
C GLU A 79 6.23 3.43 -15.00
N ASP A 80 5.43 3.70 -13.99
CA ASP A 80 4.99 5.04 -13.61
C ASP A 80 5.03 5.18 -12.09
N SER A 81 4.96 6.40 -11.59
CA SER A 81 5.07 6.73 -10.17
C SER A 81 3.73 7.19 -9.60
N PHE A 82 3.56 7.04 -8.31
CA PHE A 82 2.45 7.61 -7.57
C PHE A 82 2.92 8.29 -6.28
N LEU A 83 2.18 9.32 -5.91
CA LEU A 83 2.27 9.97 -4.61
C LEU A 83 0.87 10.07 -4.03
N SER A 84 0.69 9.54 -2.83
CA SER A 84 -0.59 9.58 -2.13
C SER A 84 -0.42 10.22 -0.77
N THR A 85 -1.31 11.16 -0.44
CA THR A 85 -1.35 11.86 0.84
C THR A 85 -2.61 11.45 1.59
N ILE A 86 -2.42 10.92 2.79
CA ILE A 86 -3.48 10.40 3.66
C ILE A 86 -3.54 11.25 4.93
N SER A 87 -4.72 11.77 5.27
CA SER A 87 -4.90 12.57 6.48
C SER A 87 -4.96 11.69 7.73
N LEU A 88 -4.19 12.06 8.73
CA LEU A 88 -4.15 11.44 10.05
C LEU A 88 -5.13 12.16 10.98
N LYS A 89 -5.57 11.48 12.02
CA LYS A 89 -6.46 12.08 13.04
C LYS A 89 -5.81 13.24 13.81
N ARG A 90 -4.49 13.21 13.95
CA ARG A 90 -3.68 14.22 14.61
C ARG A 90 -2.23 14.14 14.19
N THR A 91 -1.49 15.18 14.45
CA THR A 91 -0.03 15.17 14.35
C THR A 91 0.59 14.16 15.31
N VAL A 92 1.60 13.44 14.84
CA VAL A 92 2.30 12.41 15.61
C VAL A 92 3.80 12.62 15.52
N GLU A 93 4.45 12.59 16.67
CA GLU A 93 5.91 12.57 16.76
C GLU A 93 6.41 11.11 16.72
N ASN A 94 7.41 10.84 15.89
CA ASN A 94 8.01 9.52 15.73
C ASN A 94 6.99 8.39 15.51
N PRO A 95 6.13 8.50 14.48
CA PRO A 95 5.09 7.51 14.23
C PRO A 95 5.69 6.17 13.81
N ARG A 96 5.01 5.09 14.19
CA ARG A 96 5.25 3.76 13.63
C ARG A 96 4.28 3.54 12.48
N ILE A 97 4.82 3.38 11.28
CA ILE A 97 4.04 3.29 10.04
C ILE A 97 4.18 1.88 9.48
N TYR A 98 3.04 1.26 9.18
CA TYR A 98 2.94 -0.01 8.46
C TYR A 98 2.07 0.23 7.24
N ALA A 99 2.66 0.13 6.05
CA ALA A 99 1.96 0.30 4.80
C ALA A 99 2.16 -0.91 3.88
N TYR A 100 1.12 -1.25 3.12
CA TYR A 100 1.17 -2.27 2.07
C TYR A 100 0.20 -1.91 0.96
N LEU A 101 0.43 -2.49 -0.21
CA LEU A 101 -0.40 -2.30 -1.39
C LEU A 101 -1.19 -3.56 -1.67
N LYS A 102 -2.43 -3.36 -2.14
CA LYS A 102 -3.31 -4.44 -2.55
C LYS A 102 -3.89 -4.11 -3.92
N MET A 103 -3.63 -4.97 -4.91
CA MET A 103 -4.26 -4.83 -6.21
C MET A 103 -5.76 -5.13 -6.11
N GLU A 104 -6.60 -4.23 -6.63
CA GLU A 104 -8.04 -4.41 -6.64
C GLU A 104 -8.49 -4.98 -7.98
N TYR A 105 -8.22 -4.27 -9.07
CA TYR A 105 -8.55 -4.73 -10.41
C TYR A 105 -7.67 -4.05 -11.46
N VAL A 106 -7.58 -4.68 -12.64
CA VAL A 106 -7.02 -4.09 -13.85
C VAL A 106 -7.78 -4.58 -15.07
N ASN A 107 -8.10 -3.65 -15.95
CA ASN A 107 -8.67 -3.89 -17.27
C ASN A 107 -7.74 -3.32 -18.32
N CYS A 108 -7.54 -4.04 -19.42
CA CYS A 108 -6.71 -3.61 -20.52
C CYS A 108 -7.43 -3.90 -21.83
N ARG A 109 -7.50 -2.90 -22.69
CA ARG A 109 -8.14 -2.97 -23.98
C ARG A 109 -7.22 -2.42 -25.07
N ALA A 110 -7.11 -3.12 -26.19
CA ALA A 110 -6.48 -2.56 -27.36
C ALA A 110 -7.48 -1.65 -28.10
N THR A 111 -7.17 -0.37 -28.19
CA THR A 111 -7.97 0.61 -28.97
C THR A 111 -7.53 0.68 -30.42
N SER A 112 -6.31 0.21 -30.71
CA SER A 112 -5.77 -0.04 -32.05
C SER A 112 -4.70 -1.12 -31.97
N PRO A 113 -4.14 -1.62 -33.11
CA PRO A 113 -3.08 -2.60 -33.09
C PRO A 113 -1.83 -2.18 -32.30
N ARG A 114 -1.67 -0.89 -32.03
CA ARG A 114 -0.51 -0.32 -31.33
C ARG A 114 -0.85 0.53 -30.11
N ARG A 115 -2.13 0.61 -29.73
CA ARG A 115 -2.57 1.40 -28.59
C ARG A 115 -3.35 0.56 -27.60
N LEU A 116 -2.98 0.73 -26.34
CA LEU A 116 -3.60 0.10 -25.18
C LEU A 116 -4.21 1.18 -24.28
N ASP A 117 -5.40 0.91 -23.81
CA ASP A 117 -6.13 1.66 -22.82
C ASP A 117 -6.22 0.78 -21.56
N ILE A 118 -5.61 1.23 -20.46
CA ILE A 118 -5.45 0.45 -19.24
C ILE A 118 -6.05 1.22 -18.07
N HIS A 119 -7.08 0.63 -17.48
CA HIS A 119 -7.76 1.16 -16.30
C HIS A 119 -7.72 0.16 -15.17
N GLY A 120 -7.41 0.63 -13.99
CA GLY A 120 -7.36 -0.21 -12.80
C GLY A 120 -7.31 0.61 -11.54
N ALA A 121 -7.18 -0.08 -10.43
CA ALA A 121 -6.92 0.54 -9.14
C ALA A 121 -6.19 -0.42 -8.21
N PHE A 122 -5.37 0.13 -7.34
CA PHE A 122 -4.83 -0.56 -6.18
C PHE A 122 -5.09 0.25 -4.91
N SER A 123 -5.19 -0.42 -3.78
CA SER A 123 -5.36 0.21 -2.49
C SER A 123 -4.04 0.37 -1.77
N ILE A 124 -3.81 1.56 -1.24
CA ILE A 124 -2.72 1.87 -0.30
C ILE A 124 -3.29 1.70 1.09
N CYS A 125 -2.96 0.60 1.76
CA CYS A 125 -3.42 0.31 3.11
C CYS A 125 -2.34 0.66 4.12
N ALA A 126 -2.70 1.43 5.15
CA ALA A 126 -1.75 1.87 6.15
C ALA A 126 -2.33 1.78 7.58
N ARG A 127 -1.43 1.55 8.52
CA ARG A 127 -1.66 1.70 9.95
C ARG A 127 -0.58 2.60 10.51
N VAL A 128 -0.99 3.65 11.20
CA VAL A 128 -0.07 4.61 11.84
C VAL A 128 -0.37 4.64 13.33
N TYR A 129 0.67 4.41 14.11
CA TYR A 129 0.59 4.45 15.57
C TYR A 129 1.46 5.59 16.11
N GLY A 130 0.94 6.28 17.10
CA GLY A 130 1.64 7.32 17.82
C GLY A 130 1.58 7.10 19.33
N ALA A 131 2.50 7.71 20.04
CA ALA A 131 2.43 7.76 21.48
C ALA A 131 1.28 8.66 21.94
N CYS A 132 0.57 8.25 22.96
CA CYS A 132 -0.41 9.05 23.68
C CYS A 132 -0.19 8.93 25.18
N ASN A 133 -0.47 10.00 25.90
CA ASN A 133 -0.42 10.01 27.36
C ASN A 133 -1.83 9.82 27.91
N VAL A 134 -1.98 8.84 28.78
CA VAL A 134 -3.22 8.54 29.47
C VAL A 134 -3.03 8.83 30.96
N GLU A 135 -3.89 9.68 31.51
CA GLU A 135 -3.90 9.92 32.94
C GLU A 135 -4.69 8.84 33.67
N ALA A 136 -4.07 8.20 34.63
CA ALA A 136 -4.70 7.21 35.47
C ALA A 136 -4.58 7.59 36.96
N VAL A 137 -5.63 7.34 37.71
CA VAL A 137 -5.61 7.50 39.17
C VAL A 137 -4.87 6.31 39.75
N SER A 138 -3.75 6.57 40.46
CA SER A 138 -2.94 5.53 41.09
C SER A 138 -3.19 5.41 42.61
N SER A 139 -3.61 6.49 43.25
CA SER A 139 -3.95 6.53 44.69
C SER A 139 -4.81 7.72 44.99
N MET A 140 -5.53 7.68 46.10
CA MET A 140 -6.30 8.79 46.64
C MET A 140 -5.79 9.14 48.04
N ASN A 141 -5.71 10.44 48.34
CA ASN A 141 -5.21 10.94 49.63
C ASN A 141 -6.35 11.26 50.63
N GLU A 142 -7.52 10.65 50.50
CA GLU A 142 -8.63 10.83 51.43
C GLU A 142 -8.87 9.59 52.28
N GLU A 143 -8.81 9.78 53.61
CA GLU A 143 -9.00 8.70 54.61
C GLU A 143 -10.41 8.09 54.61
N SER A 144 -11.39 8.74 53.95
CA SER A 144 -12.79 8.29 53.94
C SER A 144 -13.17 7.46 52.70
N VAL A 145 -12.21 7.18 51.85
CA VAL A 145 -12.43 6.47 50.56
C VAL A 145 -11.80 5.09 50.60
N GLU A 146 -12.58 4.06 50.28
CA GLU A 146 -12.07 2.69 50.11
C GLU A 146 -11.52 2.53 48.68
N GLU A 147 -10.24 2.20 48.56
CA GLU A 147 -9.59 1.94 47.26
C GLU A 147 -9.89 0.51 46.81
N LEU A 148 -10.44 0.37 45.59
CA LEU A 148 -10.62 -0.88 44.89
C LEU A 148 -9.62 -0.96 43.73
N PRO A 149 -8.43 -1.53 43.93
CA PRO A 149 -7.41 -1.57 42.92
C PRO A 149 -7.81 -2.49 41.74
N GLN A 150 -7.63 -2.01 40.50
CA GLN A 150 -7.82 -2.78 39.29
C GLN A 150 -6.51 -2.82 38.48
N ASN A 151 -6.20 -4.00 37.97
CA ASN A 151 -5.08 -4.16 37.05
C ASN A 151 -5.47 -3.73 35.66
N LEU A 152 -4.80 -2.69 35.14
CA LEU A 152 -4.98 -2.21 33.77
C LEU A 152 -3.86 -2.79 32.88
N GLN A 153 -4.24 -3.45 31.79
CA GLN A 153 -3.31 -3.86 30.74
C GLN A 153 -3.48 -2.93 29.54
N TYR A 154 -2.38 -2.38 29.04
CA TYR A 154 -2.40 -1.50 27.87
C TYR A 154 -1.20 -1.77 26.96
N THR A 155 -1.35 -1.43 25.67
CA THR A 155 -0.30 -1.64 24.67
C THR A 155 0.61 -0.43 24.62
N THR A 156 1.91 -0.63 24.86
CA THR A 156 2.95 0.42 24.75
C THR A 156 3.57 0.48 23.37
N GLY A 157 3.42 -0.58 22.57
CA GLY A 157 3.92 -0.63 21.22
C GLY A 157 3.52 -1.92 20.52
N SER A 158 3.47 -1.84 19.19
CA SER A 158 3.29 -2.98 18.30
C SER A 158 4.43 -3.02 17.29
N GLY A 159 4.76 -4.20 16.80
CA GLY A 159 5.77 -4.41 15.77
C GLY A 159 5.24 -5.24 14.62
N CYS A 160 5.81 -5.06 13.42
CA CYS A 160 5.58 -5.90 12.28
C CYS A 160 6.91 -6.44 11.80
N PHE A 161 6.97 -7.73 11.53
CA PHE A 161 8.13 -8.38 10.96
C PHE A 161 7.80 -8.83 9.54
N ARG A 162 8.68 -8.53 8.58
CA ARG A 162 8.60 -9.00 7.20
C ARG A 162 9.83 -9.82 6.88
N GLN A 163 9.63 -11.06 6.47
CA GLN A 163 10.69 -11.90 5.97
C GLN A 163 10.45 -12.19 4.49
N PRO A 164 11.30 -11.68 3.59
CA PRO A 164 11.23 -12.04 2.19
C PRO A 164 11.64 -13.51 2.02
N PHE A 165 11.00 -14.20 1.10
CA PHE A 165 11.38 -15.53 0.65
C PHE A 165 11.26 -15.61 -0.86
N THR A 166 12.13 -16.38 -1.49
CA THR A 166 12.09 -16.65 -2.93
C THR A 166 11.64 -18.08 -3.14
N LEU A 167 10.67 -18.25 -4.03
CA LEU A 167 10.27 -19.56 -4.54
C LEU A 167 10.84 -19.71 -5.94
N GLU A 168 11.64 -20.74 -6.14
CA GLU A 168 12.15 -21.12 -7.46
C GLU A 168 11.52 -22.47 -7.83
N ASP A 169 10.94 -22.54 -9.01
CA ASP A 169 10.39 -23.77 -9.58
C ASP A 169 10.90 -23.94 -11.02
N ASN A 170 11.29 -25.15 -11.36
CA ASN A 170 11.73 -25.50 -12.71
C ASN A 170 10.55 -26.08 -13.47
N LEU A 171 10.05 -25.34 -14.46
CA LEU A 171 9.06 -25.83 -15.42
C LEU A 171 9.80 -26.58 -16.54
N GLU A 172 9.64 -27.89 -16.59
CA GLU A 172 10.00 -28.68 -17.77
C GLU A 172 8.89 -28.49 -18.81
N LEU A 173 9.25 -27.92 -19.97
CA LEU A 173 8.37 -27.67 -21.11
C LEU A 173 8.49 -28.79 -22.12
#